data_908b70f84df060e6d5871c237d23d7a0
#
_entry.id   908b70f84df060e6d5871c237d23d7a0
#
_cell.length_a   1.000
_cell.length_b   1.000
_cell.length_c   1.000
_cell.angle_alpha   90.00
_cell.angle_beta   90.00
_cell.angle_gamma   90.00
#
_symmetry.space_group_name_H-M   'P 1'
#
loop_
_entity.id
_entity.type
_entity.pdbx_description
1 polymer ?
#
loop_
_entity_poly.entity_id
_entity_poly.type
_entity_poly.pdbx_seq_one_letter_code
_entity_poly.pdbx_strand_id
1 'polypeptide(L)'
;MSNTTVSAVPIKAKAAFPVLLGASAGHLLNDLLQALLPAMYPILQQGFSLSFAQVGILTFVYQLTASIFQPFIGHYTDRNPMPYLLPLGMASSMSGLLALAFAPTYGWLLLGSVLLGLGSSIFHPETSRIARLASGGSHGLAQSLFQVGGNFGSALGPLAAAFIILPRGQSGLAWFAIAALAGIILLSALGAWYRSNGLTRKASNAAPERHSFLTKRQVSIAMAILIALLFSKYIYLASFTSYYTFYLMDKFDLPIKSAQVLQFVFFASVAAGTISGGPIGDRLGRRLVIWVSILGVLPFTLLLPHVGLTATVLLTVIIGFVISSAFPAIVVYGQELMPGRVGMVSGLFFGFIFGIGGIGAAALGALADWKGISFVFLICSFLPIIGVLTAFLPNPREPKTD
;
A
#
# COMPACT_ATOMS: atom_id res chain seq x y z
N MET A 1 -18.45 -58.07 -4.61
CA MET A 1 -17.76 -57.35 -3.52
C MET A 1 -17.49 -55.95 -4.07
N SER A 2 -18.35 -54.96 -3.73
CA SER A 2 -18.22 -53.60 -4.17
C SER A 2 -17.29 -52.83 -3.23
N ASN A 3 -16.14 -52.39 -3.75
CA ASN A 3 -15.21 -51.52 -3.04
C ASN A 3 -15.82 -50.10 -3.00
N THR A 4 -16.48 -49.74 -1.92
CA THR A 4 -16.86 -48.36 -1.59
C THR A 4 -15.59 -47.65 -1.08
N THR A 5 -14.91 -46.96 -1.98
CA THR A 5 -13.90 -45.99 -1.60
C THR A 5 -14.58 -44.82 -0.87
N VAL A 6 -14.51 -44.84 0.46
CA VAL A 6 -14.89 -43.67 1.28
C VAL A 6 -13.94 -42.54 0.95
N SER A 7 -14.44 -41.58 0.18
CA SER A 7 -13.73 -40.31 -0.07
C SER A 7 -13.61 -39.57 1.26
N ALA A 8 -12.40 -39.53 1.82
CA ALA A 8 -12.10 -38.80 3.03
C ALA A 8 -12.35 -37.30 2.75
N VAL A 9 -13.39 -36.74 3.35
CA VAL A 9 -13.64 -35.30 3.36
C VAL A 9 -12.42 -34.61 3.96
N PRO A 10 -11.74 -33.72 3.25
CA PRO A 10 -10.55 -33.06 3.79
C PRO A 10 -10.95 -32.26 5.01
N ILE A 11 -10.44 -32.60 6.18
CA ILE A 11 -10.62 -31.85 7.42
C ILE A 11 -10.03 -30.46 7.17
N LYS A 12 -10.90 -29.43 7.08
CA LYS A 12 -10.49 -28.02 6.98
C LYS A 12 -9.59 -27.70 8.17
N ALA A 13 -8.32 -27.44 7.93
CA ALA A 13 -7.42 -27.00 8.98
C ALA A 13 -7.98 -25.72 9.62
N LYS A 14 -8.04 -25.65 10.96
CA LYS A 14 -8.49 -24.44 11.65
C LYS A 14 -7.53 -23.28 11.38
N ALA A 15 -8.08 -22.07 11.24
CA ALA A 15 -7.27 -20.85 11.13
C ALA A 15 -6.41 -20.65 12.38
N ALA A 16 -5.14 -20.34 12.20
CA ALA A 16 -4.22 -20.03 13.28
C ALA A 16 -4.30 -18.52 13.62
N PHE A 17 -5.35 -18.12 14.33
CA PHE A 17 -5.62 -16.72 14.67
C PHE A 17 -4.45 -15.97 15.31
N PRO A 18 -3.68 -16.55 16.27
CA PRO A 18 -2.51 -15.87 16.84
C PRO A 18 -1.47 -15.52 15.76
N VAL A 19 -1.29 -16.37 14.76
CA VAL A 19 -0.36 -16.12 13.64
C VAL A 19 -0.89 -15.03 12.72
N LEU A 20 -2.19 -15.01 12.45
CA LEU A 20 -2.83 -13.95 11.66
C LEU A 20 -2.74 -12.59 12.35
N LEU A 21 -2.97 -12.54 13.68
CA LEU A 21 -2.80 -11.33 14.48
C LEU A 21 -1.33 -10.90 14.55
N GLY A 22 -0.40 -11.83 14.67
CA GLY A 22 1.03 -11.58 14.61
C GLY A 22 1.46 -11.01 13.24
N ALA A 23 0.92 -11.56 12.14
CA ALA A 23 1.16 -11.04 10.80
C ALA A 23 0.59 -9.62 10.62
N SER A 24 -0.60 -9.35 11.16
CA SER A 24 -1.23 -8.02 11.16
C SER A 24 -0.42 -7.01 11.98
N ALA A 25 0.02 -7.39 13.19
CA ALA A 25 0.88 -6.56 14.03
C ALA A 25 2.26 -6.30 13.40
N GLY A 26 2.85 -7.32 12.78
CA GLY A 26 4.08 -7.17 11.98
C GLY A 26 3.88 -6.17 10.83
N HIS A 27 2.73 -6.21 10.15
CA HIS A 27 2.39 -5.26 9.08
C HIS A 27 2.21 -3.85 9.63
N LEU A 28 1.54 -3.70 10.77
CA LEU A 28 1.42 -2.40 11.45
C LEU A 28 2.80 -1.80 11.74
N LEU A 29 3.71 -2.58 12.34
CA LEU A 29 5.06 -2.11 12.64
C LEU A 29 5.84 -1.77 11.36
N ASN A 30 5.81 -2.65 10.35
CA ASN A 30 6.51 -2.41 9.09
C ASN A 30 6.04 -1.11 8.42
N ASP A 31 4.73 -0.92 8.28
CA ASP A 31 4.18 0.24 7.58
C ASP A 31 4.25 1.53 8.41
N LEU A 32 4.21 1.42 9.74
CA LEU A 32 4.54 2.54 10.62
C LEU A 32 5.95 3.05 10.32
N LEU A 33 6.96 2.15 10.33
CA LEU A 33 8.36 2.55 10.08
C LEU A 33 8.54 3.18 8.70
N GLN A 34 7.85 2.67 7.69
CA GLN A 34 7.88 3.21 6.32
C GLN A 34 7.21 4.58 6.21
N ALA A 35 6.08 4.77 6.88
CA ALA A 35 5.33 6.03 6.88
C ALA A 35 6.08 7.17 7.59
N LEU A 36 7.07 6.87 8.42
CA LEU A 36 7.93 7.88 9.04
C LEU A 36 8.75 8.66 8.00
N LEU A 37 9.21 8.02 6.93
CA LEU A 37 10.02 8.69 5.90
C LEU A 37 9.28 9.87 5.26
N PRO A 38 8.11 9.71 4.64
CA PRO A 38 7.37 10.85 4.08
C PRO A 38 6.89 11.83 5.16
N ALA A 39 6.56 11.37 6.35
CA ALA A 39 6.17 12.25 7.44
C ALA A 39 7.32 13.16 7.92
N MET A 40 8.57 12.76 7.70
CA MET A 40 9.74 13.57 8.03
C MET A 40 10.13 14.59 6.97
N TYR A 41 9.56 14.56 5.77
CA TYR A 41 10.01 15.42 4.66
C TYR A 41 10.09 16.91 5.00
N PRO A 42 9.14 17.53 5.72
CA PRO A 42 9.28 18.94 6.09
C PRO A 42 10.51 19.20 6.99
N ILE A 43 10.81 18.28 7.92
CA ILE A 43 11.97 18.39 8.82
C ILE A 43 13.26 18.23 8.02
N LEU A 44 13.32 17.22 7.14
CA LEU A 44 14.49 16.96 6.30
C LEU A 44 14.72 18.09 5.28
N GLN A 45 13.64 18.62 4.69
CA GLN A 45 13.73 19.74 3.75
C GLN A 45 14.36 20.95 4.43
N GLN A 46 13.89 21.32 5.62
CA GLN A 46 14.45 22.45 6.37
C GLN A 46 15.91 22.19 6.82
N GLY A 47 16.18 20.99 7.35
CA GLY A 47 17.51 20.64 7.89
C GLY A 47 18.61 20.53 6.83
N PHE A 48 18.28 20.09 5.61
CA PHE A 48 19.24 19.87 4.52
C PHE A 48 19.04 20.85 3.35
N SER A 49 18.13 21.81 3.46
CA SER A 49 17.75 22.76 2.37
C SER A 49 17.40 22.03 1.06
N LEU A 50 16.60 20.96 1.17
CA LEU A 50 16.26 20.14 0.00
C LEU A 50 15.23 20.83 -0.90
N SER A 51 15.40 20.66 -2.22
CA SER A 51 14.37 20.98 -3.18
C SER A 51 13.22 19.94 -3.10
N PHE A 52 12.04 20.26 -3.63
CA PHE A 52 10.94 19.30 -3.74
C PHE A 52 11.29 18.11 -4.64
N ALA A 53 12.10 18.32 -5.67
CA ALA A 53 12.61 17.24 -6.51
C ALA A 53 13.47 16.26 -5.69
N GLN A 54 14.35 16.76 -4.80
CA GLN A 54 15.15 15.92 -3.92
C GLN A 54 14.26 15.12 -2.94
N VAL A 55 13.22 15.72 -2.39
CA VAL A 55 12.22 15.02 -1.57
C VAL A 55 11.52 13.93 -2.40
N GLY A 56 11.13 14.24 -3.63
CA GLY A 56 10.53 13.28 -4.56
C GLY A 56 11.46 12.11 -4.90
N ILE A 57 12.78 12.38 -5.04
CA ILE A 57 13.79 11.32 -5.26
C ILE A 57 13.92 10.41 -4.04
N LEU A 58 13.82 10.90 -2.81
CA LEU A 58 13.80 10.05 -1.61
C LEU A 58 12.63 9.06 -1.67
N THR A 59 11.43 9.55 -2.00
CA THR A 59 10.25 8.70 -2.20
C THR A 59 10.47 7.69 -3.34
N PHE A 60 10.99 8.15 -4.48
CA PHE A 60 11.24 7.31 -5.64
C PHE A 60 12.20 6.16 -5.32
N VAL A 61 13.33 6.45 -4.71
CA VAL A 61 14.35 5.46 -4.34
C VAL A 61 13.79 4.44 -3.34
N TYR A 62 13.06 4.90 -2.33
CA TYR A 62 12.38 4.03 -1.38
C TYR A 62 11.37 3.11 -2.07
N GLN A 63 10.45 3.66 -2.85
CA GLN A 63 9.38 2.89 -3.50
C GLN A 63 9.90 1.98 -4.62
N LEU A 64 10.92 2.42 -5.35
CA LEU A 64 11.57 1.60 -6.38
C LEU A 64 12.22 0.36 -5.77
N THR A 65 12.98 0.52 -4.69
CA THR A 65 13.59 -0.60 -3.96
C THR A 65 12.54 -1.51 -3.34
N ALA A 66 11.51 -0.94 -2.73
CA ALA A 66 10.39 -1.70 -2.17
C ALA A 66 9.64 -2.52 -3.23
N SER A 67 9.54 -2.02 -4.47
CA SER A 67 8.73 -2.62 -5.54
C SER A 67 9.49 -3.65 -6.37
N ILE A 68 10.69 -3.30 -6.85
CA ILE A 68 11.44 -4.13 -7.80
C ILE A 68 11.83 -5.48 -7.20
N PHE A 69 12.23 -5.53 -5.95
CA PHE A 69 12.71 -6.76 -5.33
C PHE A 69 11.60 -7.71 -4.88
N GLN A 70 10.34 -7.24 -4.68
CA GLN A 70 9.23 -8.08 -4.22
C GLN A 70 8.99 -9.31 -5.12
N PRO A 71 8.84 -9.19 -6.46
CA PRO A 71 8.58 -10.35 -7.30
C PRO A 71 9.78 -11.32 -7.34
N PHE A 72 11.01 -10.82 -7.28
CA PHE A 72 12.21 -11.66 -7.25
C PHE A 72 12.32 -12.42 -5.93
N ILE A 73 12.12 -11.75 -4.81
CA ILE A 73 12.13 -12.37 -3.49
C ILE A 73 10.99 -13.39 -3.39
N GLY A 74 9.76 -13.02 -3.77
CA GLY A 74 8.62 -13.92 -3.75
C GLY A 74 8.84 -15.17 -4.61
N HIS A 75 9.36 -15.00 -5.83
CA HIS A 75 9.67 -16.13 -6.72
C HIS A 75 10.77 -17.04 -6.17
N TYR A 76 11.83 -16.46 -5.60
CA TYR A 76 12.92 -17.23 -5.01
C TYR A 76 12.46 -18.02 -3.77
N THR A 77 11.70 -17.37 -2.89
CA THR A 77 11.25 -17.98 -1.63
C THR A 77 10.08 -18.94 -1.80
N ASP A 78 9.35 -18.89 -2.92
CA ASP A 78 8.39 -19.92 -3.31
C ASP A 78 9.05 -21.28 -3.54
N ARG A 79 10.28 -21.27 -4.06
CA ARG A 79 11.09 -22.48 -4.30
C ARG A 79 11.98 -22.83 -3.14
N ASN A 80 12.52 -21.82 -2.45
CA ASN A 80 13.46 -21.95 -1.34
C ASN A 80 12.91 -21.25 -0.10
N PRO A 81 12.03 -21.89 0.68
CA PRO A 81 11.44 -21.29 1.86
C PRO A 81 12.48 -20.79 2.86
N MET A 82 12.41 -19.52 3.21
CA MET A 82 13.36 -18.86 4.12
C MET A 82 12.63 -18.32 5.36
N PRO A 83 12.39 -19.13 6.41
CA PRO A 83 11.57 -18.75 7.56
C PRO A 83 12.03 -17.50 8.31
N TYR A 84 13.34 -17.23 8.28
CA TYR A 84 13.95 -16.09 9.00
C TYR A 84 14.29 -14.89 8.09
N LEU A 85 13.77 -14.87 6.86
CA LEU A 85 13.98 -13.72 5.96
C LEU A 85 13.24 -12.47 6.48
N LEU A 86 12.06 -12.65 7.11
CA LEU A 86 11.27 -11.56 7.68
C LEU A 86 12.01 -10.72 8.74
N PRO A 87 12.62 -11.32 9.80
CA PRO A 87 13.41 -10.54 10.74
C PRO A 87 14.62 -9.84 10.10
N LEU A 88 15.24 -10.42 9.06
CA LEU A 88 16.29 -9.75 8.29
C LEU A 88 15.75 -8.52 7.53
N GLY A 89 14.58 -8.61 6.92
CA GLY A 89 13.89 -7.47 6.30
C GLY A 89 13.62 -6.35 7.31
N MET A 90 13.11 -6.69 8.49
CA MET A 90 12.85 -5.71 9.55
C MET A 90 14.16 -5.10 10.09
N ALA A 91 15.25 -5.88 10.17
CA ALA A 91 16.58 -5.37 10.52
C ALA A 91 17.12 -4.40 9.45
N SER A 92 16.88 -4.65 8.17
CA SER A 92 17.17 -3.69 7.09
C SER A 92 16.40 -2.39 7.28
N SER A 93 15.07 -2.46 7.58
CA SER A 93 14.26 -1.28 7.86
C SER A 93 14.77 -0.51 9.08
N MET A 94 15.17 -1.19 10.16
CA MET A 94 15.78 -0.58 11.34
C MET A 94 17.07 0.14 10.99
N SER A 95 17.96 -0.50 10.22
CA SER A 95 19.21 0.11 9.76
C SER A 95 18.95 1.33 8.89
N GLY A 96 17.93 1.27 8.02
CA GLY A 96 17.49 2.40 7.22
C GLY A 96 17.01 3.58 8.07
N LEU A 97 16.20 3.32 9.10
CA LEU A 97 15.74 4.37 10.03
C LEU A 97 16.90 5.00 10.82
N LEU A 98 17.86 4.20 11.28
CA LEU A 98 19.05 4.72 11.97
C LEU A 98 19.91 5.54 11.03
N ALA A 99 20.11 5.10 9.77
CA ALA A 99 20.80 5.87 8.75
C ALA A 99 20.11 7.21 8.48
N LEU A 100 18.76 7.25 8.43
CA LEU A 100 17.98 8.48 8.30
C LEU A 100 18.09 9.37 9.55
N ALA A 101 18.04 8.78 10.76
CA ALA A 101 18.10 9.51 12.03
C ALA A 101 19.41 10.28 12.21
N PHE A 102 20.50 9.69 11.76
CA PHE A 102 21.85 10.24 11.95
C PHE A 102 22.53 10.65 10.63
N ALA A 103 21.75 10.82 9.56
CA ALA A 103 22.27 11.23 8.27
C ALA A 103 22.98 12.60 8.34
N PRO A 104 24.25 12.68 7.98
CA PRO A 104 24.97 13.96 7.89
C PRO A 104 24.82 14.62 6.52
N THR A 105 24.41 13.88 5.49
CA THR A 105 24.29 14.36 4.11
C THR A 105 23.11 13.73 3.39
N TYR A 106 22.70 14.32 2.26
CA TYR A 106 21.64 13.80 1.41
C TYR A 106 21.90 12.36 0.91
N GLY A 107 23.17 12.00 0.64
CA GLY A 107 23.53 10.63 0.25
C GLY A 107 23.19 9.58 1.33
N TRP A 108 23.33 9.94 2.61
CA TRP A 108 22.89 9.08 3.72
C TRP A 108 21.37 8.94 3.80
N LEU A 109 20.63 10.01 3.46
CA LEU A 109 19.17 9.93 3.36
C LEU A 109 18.74 8.96 2.25
N LEU A 110 19.43 8.98 1.11
CA LEU A 110 19.19 8.02 0.01
C LEU A 110 19.50 6.59 0.45
N LEU A 111 20.64 6.36 1.12
CA LEU A 111 20.99 5.04 1.65
C LEU A 111 19.93 4.52 2.63
N GLY A 112 19.50 5.37 3.57
CA GLY A 112 18.42 5.03 4.50
C GLY A 112 17.13 4.67 3.80
N SER A 113 16.77 5.40 2.74
CA SER A 113 15.59 5.13 1.90
C SER A 113 15.69 3.78 1.17
N VAL A 114 16.87 3.43 0.63
CA VAL A 114 17.15 2.12 0.02
C VAL A 114 16.97 0.99 1.03
N LEU A 115 17.59 1.11 2.22
CA LEU A 115 17.53 0.07 3.26
C LEU A 115 16.09 -0.13 3.78
N LEU A 116 15.33 0.95 3.92
CA LEU A 116 13.93 0.92 4.29
C LEU A 116 13.09 0.20 3.22
N GLY A 117 13.33 0.52 1.94
CA GLY A 117 12.67 -0.13 0.81
C GLY A 117 13.01 -1.62 0.69
N LEU A 118 14.27 -2.01 0.91
CA LEU A 118 14.67 -3.42 0.94
C LEU A 118 13.94 -4.20 2.02
N GLY A 119 13.80 -3.64 3.23
CA GLY A 119 13.02 -4.25 4.29
C GLY A 119 11.57 -4.50 3.88
N SER A 120 10.93 -3.51 3.26
CA SER A 120 9.58 -3.60 2.72
C SER A 120 9.44 -4.67 1.64
N SER A 121 10.41 -4.75 0.73
CA SER A 121 10.39 -5.71 -0.39
C SER A 121 10.40 -7.18 0.07
N ILE A 122 11.00 -7.46 1.22
CA ILE A 122 11.01 -8.75 1.87
C ILE A 122 9.71 -9.01 2.62
N PHE A 123 9.22 -8.00 3.33
CA PHE A 123 8.13 -8.13 4.28
C PHE A 123 6.82 -8.56 3.61
N HIS A 124 6.38 -7.85 2.57
CA HIS A 124 5.04 -8.05 2.00
C HIS A 124 4.81 -9.44 1.39
N PRO A 125 5.70 -9.99 0.52
CA PRO A 125 5.47 -11.31 -0.05
C PRO A 125 5.52 -12.42 1.00
N GLU A 126 6.47 -12.36 1.95
CA GLU A 126 6.66 -13.40 2.95
C GLU A 126 5.55 -13.42 4.00
N THR A 127 5.15 -12.26 4.52
CA THR A 127 4.10 -12.18 5.54
C THR A 127 2.72 -12.51 4.94
N SER A 128 2.43 -12.09 3.71
CA SER A 128 1.22 -12.49 2.99
C SER A 128 1.14 -14.01 2.80
N ARG A 129 2.29 -14.66 2.49
CA ARG A 129 2.39 -16.12 2.41
C ARG A 129 2.06 -16.79 3.74
N ILE A 130 2.65 -16.32 4.85
CA ILE A 130 2.40 -16.84 6.20
C ILE A 130 0.91 -16.67 6.56
N ALA A 131 0.33 -15.49 6.30
CA ALA A 131 -1.09 -15.24 6.54
C ALA A 131 -1.99 -16.21 5.75
N ARG A 132 -1.66 -16.48 4.48
CA ARG A 132 -2.37 -17.47 3.66
C ARG A 132 -2.27 -18.89 4.22
N LEU A 133 -1.08 -19.31 4.66
CA LEU A 133 -0.87 -20.62 5.28
C LEU A 133 -1.62 -20.76 6.60
N ALA A 134 -1.68 -19.68 7.39
CA ALA A 134 -2.38 -19.63 8.67
C ALA A 134 -3.92 -19.53 8.55
N SER A 135 -4.44 -19.24 7.35
CA SER A 135 -5.86 -18.90 7.12
C SER A 135 -6.87 -20.05 7.34
N GLY A 136 -6.40 -21.30 7.34
CA GLY A 136 -7.30 -22.47 7.44
C GLY A 136 -8.34 -22.54 6.30
N GLY A 137 -8.05 -21.94 5.14
CA GLY A 137 -8.96 -21.85 3.99
C GLY A 137 -9.79 -20.55 3.93
N SER A 138 -9.77 -19.72 4.99
CA SER A 138 -10.43 -18.41 5.01
C SER A 138 -9.49 -17.30 4.51
N HIS A 139 -9.05 -17.41 3.25
CA HIS A 139 -8.00 -16.54 2.68
C HIS A 139 -8.39 -15.07 2.67
N GLY A 140 -9.67 -14.74 2.40
CA GLY A 140 -10.18 -13.38 2.42
C GLY A 140 -10.06 -12.72 3.79
N LEU A 141 -10.49 -13.42 4.87
CA LEU A 141 -10.36 -12.93 6.24
C LEU A 141 -8.88 -12.72 6.62
N ALA A 142 -8.01 -13.67 6.28
CA ALA A 142 -6.59 -13.57 6.58
C ALA A 142 -5.95 -12.35 5.90
N GLN A 143 -6.26 -12.12 4.63
CA GLN A 143 -5.78 -10.97 3.88
C GLN A 143 -6.35 -9.64 4.42
N SER A 144 -7.62 -9.63 4.83
CA SER A 144 -8.24 -8.44 5.44
C SER A 144 -7.58 -8.08 6.78
N LEU A 145 -7.37 -9.05 7.66
CA LEU A 145 -6.68 -8.84 8.92
C LEU A 145 -5.25 -8.34 8.71
N PHE A 146 -4.53 -8.93 7.76
CA PHE A 146 -3.20 -8.48 7.37
C PHE A 146 -3.21 -7.02 6.91
N GLN A 147 -4.14 -6.65 6.03
CA GLN A 147 -4.22 -5.30 5.45
C GLN A 147 -4.61 -4.22 6.49
N VAL A 148 -5.46 -4.59 7.46
CA VAL A 148 -5.82 -3.68 8.56
C VAL A 148 -4.59 -3.22 9.33
N GLY A 149 -3.65 -4.13 9.63
CA GLY A 149 -2.39 -3.78 10.28
C GLY A 149 -1.61 -2.72 9.51
N GLY A 150 -1.36 -2.94 8.22
CA GLY A 150 -0.61 -1.99 7.38
C GLY A 150 -1.28 -0.62 7.29
N ASN A 151 -2.59 -0.57 7.06
CA ASN A 151 -3.32 0.70 7.00
C ASN A 151 -3.22 1.49 8.31
N PHE A 152 -3.32 0.81 9.46
CA PHE A 152 -3.14 1.45 10.76
C PHE A 152 -1.71 1.95 10.95
N GLY A 153 -0.71 1.14 10.58
CA GLY A 153 0.70 1.53 10.65
C GLY A 153 0.97 2.80 9.85
N SER A 154 0.55 2.81 8.58
CA SER A 154 0.70 3.96 7.69
C SER A 154 0.02 5.23 8.25
N ALA A 155 -1.17 5.09 8.85
CA ALA A 155 -1.87 6.22 9.45
C ALA A 155 -1.15 6.79 10.68
N LEU A 156 -0.49 5.95 11.49
CA LEU A 156 0.22 6.39 12.69
C LEU A 156 1.52 7.15 12.40
N GLY A 157 2.12 6.98 11.20
CA GLY A 157 3.39 7.63 10.84
C GLY A 157 3.39 9.15 11.05
N PRO A 158 2.45 9.91 10.48
CA PRO A 158 2.35 11.37 10.68
C PRO A 158 2.15 11.78 12.13
N LEU A 159 1.36 11.03 12.93
CA LEU A 159 1.22 11.30 14.37
C LEU A 159 2.53 11.08 15.10
N ALA A 160 3.23 10.00 14.79
CA ALA A 160 4.54 9.71 15.35
C ALA A 160 5.54 10.83 15.03
N ALA A 161 5.51 11.33 13.80
CA ALA A 161 6.33 12.48 13.39
C ALA A 161 5.95 13.74 14.18
N ALA A 162 4.66 14.07 14.31
CA ALA A 162 4.18 15.27 15.00
C ALA A 162 4.51 15.30 16.48
N PHE A 163 4.39 14.17 17.18
CA PHE A 163 4.46 14.12 18.65
C PHE A 163 5.75 13.52 19.19
N ILE A 164 6.46 12.71 18.41
CA ILE A 164 7.69 12.05 18.87
C ILE A 164 8.92 12.62 18.19
N ILE A 165 8.90 12.75 16.85
CA ILE A 165 10.09 13.15 16.10
C ILE A 165 10.26 14.68 16.13
N LEU A 166 9.22 15.44 15.79
CA LEU A 166 9.32 16.90 15.66
C LEU A 166 9.89 17.58 16.91
N PRO A 167 9.51 17.21 18.17
CA PRO A 167 10.10 17.81 19.38
C PRO A 167 11.58 17.47 19.59
N ARG A 168 12.09 16.40 18.95
CA ARG A 168 13.46 15.88 19.10
C ARG A 168 14.33 16.11 17.88
N GLY A 169 13.76 16.68 16.83
CA GLY A 169 14.43 16.83 15.54
C GLY A 169 14.66 15.50 14.83
N GLN A 170 15.54 15.49 13.84
CA GLN A 170 15.84 14.34 12.98
C GLN A 170 16.23 13.08 13.79
N SER A 171 17.04 13.22 14.85
CA SER A 171 17.47 12.11 15.71
C SER A 171 16.32 11.44 16.48
N GLY A 172 15.17 12.12 16.63
CA GLY A 172 13.97 11.54 17.20
C GLY A 172 13.47 10.31 16.46
N LEU A 173 13.85 10.14 15.19
CA LEU A 173 13.55 8.94 14.40
C LEU A 173 14.19 7.68 15.00
N ALA A 174 15.35 7.79 15.68
CA ALA A 174 16.03 6.65 16.27
C ALA A 174 15.22 5.93 17.35
N TRP A 175 14.26 6.61 18.01
CA TRP A 175 13.36 5.97 18.97
C TRP A 175 12.51 4.85 18.37
N PHE A 176 12.24 4.91 17.06
CA PHE A 176 11.51 3.86 16.35
C PHE A 176 12.33 2.59 16.10
N ALA A 177 13.63 2.60 16.40
CA ALA A 177 14.42 1.37 16.47
C ALA A 177 13.86 0.40 17.54
N ILE A 178 13.24 0.92 18.62
CA ILE A 178 12.56 0.08 19.63
C ILE A 178 11.37 -0.65 18.98
N ALA A 179 10.56 0.03 18.18
CA ALA A 179 9.46 -0.59 17.44
C ALA A 179 9.98 -1.59 16.40
N ALA A 180 11.09 -1.29 15.74
CA ALA A 180 11.74 -2.22 14.80
C ALA A 180 12.28 -3.47 15.52
N LEU A 181 12.88 -3.33 16.70
CA LEU A 181 13.32 -4.47 17.53
C LEU A 181 12.14 -5.34 17.97
N ALA A 182 11.03 -4.72 18.41
CA ALA A 182 9.80 -5.46 18.69
C ALA A 182 9.30 -6.21 17.45
N GLY A 183 9.38 -5.59 16.27
CA GLY A 183 9.09 -6.20 14.98
C GLY A 183 10.00 -7.39 14.67
N ILE A 184 11.31 -7.28 14.89
CA ILE A 184 12.28 -8.38 14.69
C ILE A 184 11.91 -9.56 15.58
N ILE A 185 11.60 -9.34 16.85
CA ILE A 185 11.20 -10.39 17.80
C ILE A 185 9.91 -11.08 17.33
N LEU A 186 8.89 -10.29 16.98
CA LEU A 186 7.60 -10.81 16.51
C LEU A 186 7.75 -11.62 15.22
N LEU A 187 8.50 -11.07 14.25
CA LEU A 187 8.71 -11.72 12.95
C LEU A 187 9.60 -12.96 13.07
N SER A 188 10.50 -13.01 14.06
CA SER A 188 11.26 -14.24 14.39
C SER A 188 10.34 -15.33 14.92
N ALA A 189 9.36 -14.99 15.76
CA ALA A 189 8.35 -15.94 16.23
C ALA A 189 7.47 -16.45 15.08
N LEU A 190 7.07 -15.58 14.14
CA LEU A 190 6.36 -16.00 12.93
C LEU A 190 7.23 -16.89 12.04
N GLY A 191 8.52 -16.60 11.90
CA GLY A 191 9.47 -17.42 11.18
C GLY A 191 9.62 -18.83 11.81
N ALA A 192 9.68 -18.91 13.14
CA ALA A 192 9.72 -20.17 13.86
C ALA A 192 8.43 -21.00 13.63
N TRP A 193 7.26 -20.34 13.67
CA TRP A 193 5.99 -20.99 13.33
C TRP A 193 5.97 -21.47 11.87
N TYR A 194 6.46 -20.65 10.94
CA TYR A 194 6.54 -21.01 9.52
C TYR A 194 7.44 -22.21 9.29
N ARG A 195 8.59 -22.26 9.96
CA ARG A 195 9.52 -23.41 9.91
C ARG A 195 8.87 -24.70 10.38
N SER A 196 8.09 -24.67 11.48
CA SER A 196 7.48 -25.87 12.07
C SER A 196 6.18 -26.32 11.37
N ASN A 197 5.40 -25.39 10.80
CA ASN A 197 4.06 -25.68 10.28
C ASN A 197 3.91 -25.42 8.77
N GLY A 198 4.66 -24.46 8.23
CA GLY A 198 4.50 -23.98 6.85
C GLY A 198 5.09 -24.92 5.82
N LEU A 199 6.22 -25.55 6.13
CA LEU A 199 6.93 -26.46 5.21
C LEU A 199 6.17 -27.77 4.97
N THR A 200 5.30 -28.18 5.90
CA THR A 200 4.48 -29.40 5.78
C THR A 200 3.13 -29.15 5.14
N ARG A 201 2.62 -27.91 5.14
CA ARG A 201 1.37 -27.53 4.49
C ARG A 201 1.61 -27.17 3.02
N LYS A 202 1.87 -28.16 2.17
CA LYS A 202 1.80 -27.98 0.71
C LYS A 202 0.45 -27.35 0.39
N ALA A 203 0.47 -26.25 -0.41
CA ALA A 203 -0.71 -25.58 -0.89
C ALA A 203 -1.60 -26.57 -1.68
N SER A 204 -2.45 -27.31 -0.98
CA SER A 204 -3.59 -27.97 -1.56
C SER A 204 -4.65 -26.89 -1.68
N ASN A 205 -4.96 -26.49 -2.89
CA ASN A 205 -6.27 -26.06 -3.39
C ASN A 205 -6.05 -25.10 -4.55
N ALA A 206 -5.82 -25.67 -5.72
CA ALA A 206 -6.22 -25.01 -6.96
C ALA A 206 -7.75 -24.91 -6.90
N ALA A 207 -8.29 -23.70 -6.72
CA ALA A 207 -9.70 -23.46 -6.96
C ALA A 207 -10.00 -23.87 -8.41
N PRO A 208 -11.19 -24.49 -8.69
CA PRO A 208 -11.55 -24.88 -10.05
C PRO A 208 -11.42 -23.66 -10.96
N GLU A 209 -10.76 -23.85 -12.11
CA GLU A 209 -10.60 -22.83 -13.14
C GLU A 209 -12.00 -22.39 -13.60
N ARG A 210 -12.43 -21.22 -13.20
CA ARG A 210 -13.60 -20.57 -13.80
C ARG A 210 -13.15 -20.05 -15.16
N HIS A 211 -13.67 -20.60 -16.24
CA HIS A 211 -13.42 -20.09 -17.57
C HIS A 211 -13.98 -18.66 -17.69
N SER A 212 -13.15 -17.73 -18.13
CA SER A 212 -13.60 -16.38 -18.47
C SER A 212 -14.40 -16.43 -19.79
N PHE A 213 -15.61 -15.87 -19.78
CA PHE A 213 -16.44 -15.73 -21.00
C PHE A 213 -15.90 -14.63 -21.94
N LEU A 214 -14.87 -13.90 -21.54
CA LEU A 214 -14.31 -12.78 -22.29
C LEU A 214 -13.25 -13.25 -23.27
N THR A 215 -13.20 -12.60 -24.43
CA THR A 215 -12.13 -12.80 -25.41
C THR A 215 -10.80 -12.27 -24.88
N LYS A 216 -9.67 -12.81 -25.38
CA LYS A 216 -8.32 -12.33 -25.01
C LYS A 216 -8.17 -10.81 -25.22
N ARG A 217 -8.76 -10.26 -26.29
CA ARG A 217 -8.75 -8.82 -26.58
C ARG A 217 -9.50 -8.01 -25.52
N GLN A 218 -10.69 -8.48 -25.10
CA GLN A 218 -11.46 -7.82 -24.03
C GLN A 218 -10.72 -7.84 -22.69
N VAL A 219 -10.10 -8.97 -22.34
CA VAL A 219 -9.27 -9.09 -21.13
C VAL A 219 -8.09 -8.13 -21.19
N SER A 220 -7.37 -8.06 -22.33
CA SER A 220 -6.23 -7.15 -22.49
C SER A 220 -6.65 -5.67 -22.37
N ILE A 221 -7.74 -5.28 -23.00
CA ILE A 221 -8.28 -3.91 -22.91
C ILE A 221 -8.70 -3.59 -21.47
N ALA A 222 -9.42 -4.50 -20.81
CA ALA A 222 -9.83 -4.32 -19.43
C ALA A 222 -8.62 -4.18 -18.48
N MET A 223 -7.58 -4.99 -18.64
CA MET A 223 -6.34 -4.87 -17.87
C MET A 223 -5.64 -3.53 -18.12
N ALA A 224 -5.57 -3.07 -19.38
CA ALA A 224 -5.00 -1.75 -19.72
C ALA A 224 -5.79 -0.61 -19.05
N ILE A 225 -7.11 -0.68 -19.04
CA ILE A 225 -7.98 0.27 -18.34
C ILE A 225 -7.68 0.26 -16.83
N LEU A 226 -7.62 -0.91 -16.19
CA LEU A 226 -7.31 -1.01 -14.77
C LEU A 226 -5.94 -0.41 -14.43
N ILE A 227 -4.93 -0.63 -15.29
CA ILE A 227 -3.59 -0.04 -15.14
C ILE A 227 -3.66 1.49 -15.25
N ALA A 228 -4.40 2.03 -16.22
CA ALA A 228 -4.59 3.49 -16.37
C ALA A 228 -5.32 4.11 -15.16
N LEU A 229 -6.32 3.41 -14.62
CA LEU A 229 -7.04 3.83 -13.41
C LEU A 229 -6.13 3.83 -12.18
N LEU A 230 -5.29 2.81 -12.03
CA LEU A 230 -4.29 2.73 -10.96
C LEU A 230 -3.24 3.83 -11.11
N PHE A 231 -2.76 4.09 -12.32
CA PHE A 231 -1.83 5.18 -12.61
C PHE A 231 -2.38 6.53 -12.13
N SER A 232 -3.59 6.90 -12.56
CA SER A 232 -4.26 8.13 -12.15
C SER A 232 -4.39 8.23 -10.63
N LYS A 233 -4.93 7.19 -10.02
CA LYS A 233 -5.15 7.12 -8.58
C LYS A 233 -3.86 7.26 -7.78
N TYR A 234 -2.81 6.52 -8.14
CA TYR A 234 -1.59 6.48 -7.33
C TYR A 234 -0.69 7.71 -7.53
N ILE A 235 -0.71 8.37 -8.68
CA ILE A 235 -0.10 9.71 -8.83
C ILE A 235 -0.84 10.72 -7.95
N TYR A 236 -2.18 10.69 -7.95
CA TYR A 236 -2.97 11.57 -7.06
C TYR A 236 -2.65 11.30 -5.59
N LEU A 237 -2.61 10.03 -5.18
CA LEU A 237 -2.23 9.66 -3.81
C LEU A 237 -0.80 10.06 -3.46
N ALA A 238 0.15 10.02 -4.43
CA ALA A 238 1.53 10.45 -4.21
C ALA A 238 1.60 11.95 -3.86
N SER A 239 0.72 12.80 -4.42
CA SER A 239 0.64 14.21 -4.02
C SER A 239 0.27 14.37 -2.54
N PHE A 240 -0.65 13.55 -2.02
CA PHE A 240 -0.99 13.56 -0.59
C PHE A 240 0.09 12.93 0.28
N THR A 241 0.63 11.81 -0.12
CA THR A 241 1.62 11.09 0.69
C THR A 241 2.89 11.90 0.88
N SER A 242 3.39 12.54 -0.18
CA SER A 242 4.69 13.20 -0.17
C SER A 242 4.61 14.71 0.03
N TYR A 243 3.49 15.34 -0.35
CA TYR A 243 3.44 16.80 -0.47
C TYR A 243 2.29 17.48 0.26
N TYR A 244 1.33 16.75 0.86
CA TYR A 244 0.17 17.36 1.50
C TYR A 244 0.53 18.23 2.70
N THR A 245 1.49 17.84 3.53
CA THR A 245 1.99 18.67 4.62
C THR A 245 2.55 19.99 4.09
N PHE A 246 3.34 19.95 3.04
CA PHE A 246 3.87 21.17 2.40
C PHE A 246 2.76 22.06 1.83
N TYR A 247 1.76 21.45 1.18
CA TYR A 247 0.61 22.20 0.66
C TYR A 247 -0.16 22.92 1.77
N LEU A 248 -0.38 22.26 2.92
CA LEU A 248 -1.05 22.85 4.06
C LEU A 248 -0.23 24.00 4.69
N MET A 249 1.11 23.82 4.75
CA MET A 249 2.03 24.85 5.25
C MET A 249 2.09 26.06 4.29
N ASP A 250 2.18 25.83 2.99
CA ASP A 250 2.28 26.88 1.97
C ASP A 250 0.97 27.69 1.83
N LYS A 251 -0.17 26.97 1.74
CA LYS A 251 -1.46 27.62 1.45
C LYS A 251 -2.13 28.25 2.66
N PHE A 252 -1.93 27.67 3.85
CA PHE A 252 -2.67 28.05 5.07
C PHE A 252 -1.75 28.50 6.21
N ASP A 253 -0.46 28.60 5.97
CA ASP A 253 0.57 28.99 6.95
C ASP A 253 0.51 28.15 8.24
N LEU A 254 0.24 26.84 8.09
CA LEU A 254 0.13 25.92 9.22
C LEU A 254 1.50 25.51 9.73
N PRO A 255 1.66 25.40 11.07
CA PRO A 255 2.83 24.75 11.65
C PRO A 255 2.94 23.28 11.18
N ILE A 256 4.16 22.76 11.03
CA ILE A 256 4.45 21.36 10.64
C ILE A 256 3.60 20.38 11.45
N LYS A 257 3.51 20.57 12.77
CA LYS A 257 2.76 19.69 13.67
C LYS A 257 1.28 19.59 13.28
N SER A 258 0.63 20.73 12.99
CA SER A 258 -0.78 20.77 12.58
C SER A 258 -0.97 20.12 11.21
N ALA A 259 -0.07 20.39 10.27
CA ALA A 259 -0.12 19.78 8.95
C ALA A 259 0.03 18.23 9.02
N GLN A 260 0.90 17.72 9.89
CA GLN A 260 1.06 16.28 10.11
C GLN A 260 -0.17 15.64 10.76
N VAL A 261 -0.84 16.32 11.71
CA VAL A 261 -2.10 15.83 12.27
C VAL A 261 -3.18 15.75 11.18
N LEU A 262 -3.26 16.71 10.28
CA LEU A 262 -4.18 16.66 9.14
C LEU A 262 -3.80 15.58 8.11
N GLN A 263 -2.52 15.31 7.93
CA GLN A 263 -2.07 14.17 7.12
C GLN A 263 -2.48 12.82 7.74
N PHE A 264 -2.43 12.70 9.07
CA PHE A 264 -3.00 11.51 9.75
C PHE A 264 -4.50 11.38 9.47
N VAL A 265 -5.28 12.46 9.52
CA VAL A 265 -6.72 12.44 9.21
C VAL A 265 -6.96 11.90 7.80
N PHE A 266 -6.14 12.30 6.83
CA PHE A 266 -6.17 11.74 5.48
C PHE A 266 -5.92 10.23 5.48
N PHE A 267 -4.83 9.75 6.08
CA PHE A 267 -4.50 8.32 6.08
C PHE A 267 -5.52 7.49 6.87
N ALA A 268 -6.09 8.02 7.95
CA ALA A 268 -7.19 7.36 8.67
C ALA A 268 -8.43 7.19 7.77
N SER A 269 -8.76 8.20 6.96
CA SER A 269 -9.87 8.10 6.01
C SER A 269 -9.56 7.12 4.86
N VAL A 270 -8.30 7.08 4.40
CA VAL A 270 -7.79 6.08 3.43
C VAL A 270 -7.96 4.66 3.98
N ALA A 271 -7.57 4.44 5.23
CA ALA A 271 -7.71 3.14 5.88
C ALA A 271 -9.19 2.71 5.97
N ALA A 272 -10.06 3.63 6.42
CA ALA A 272 -11.50 3.39 6.51
C ALA A 272 -12.13 3.08 5.13
N GLY A 273 -11.74 3.83 4.10
CA GLY A 273 -12.19 3.61 2.72
C GLY A 273 -11.75 2.25 2.17
N THR A 274 -10.50 1.87 2.40
CA THR A 274 -9.95 0.57 1.95
C THR A 274 -10.68 -0.60 2.60
N ILE A 275 -10.94 -0.53 3.91
CA ILE A 275 -11.66 -1.58 4.65
C ILE A 275 -13.11 -1.70 4.16
N SER A 276 -13.76 -0.57 3.90
CA SER A 276 -15.16 -0.51 3.46
C SER A 276 -15.35 -0.94 2.01
N GLY A 277 -14.35 -0.70 1.15
CA GLY A 277 -14.43 -0.93 -0.29
C GLY A 277 -14.67 -2.39 -0.70
N GLY A 278 -14.09 -3.36 0.01
CA GLY A 278 -14.30 -4.77 -0.23
C GLY A 278 -15.77 -5.21 -0.04
N PRO A 279 -16.33 -5.07 1.16
CA PRO A 279 -17.76 -5.41 1.42
C PRO A 279 -18.76 -4.65 0.55
N ILE A 280 -18.50 -3.37 0.26
CA ILE A 280 -19.34 -2.57 -0.63
C ILE A 280 -19.28 -3.12 -2.06
N GLY A 281 -18.09 -3.47 -2.55
CA GLY A 281 -17.88 -4.04 -3.88
C GLY A 281 -18.53 -5.41 -4.05
N ASP A 282 -18.57 -6.22 -2.99
CA ASP A 282 -19.25 -7.52 -3.01
C ASP A 282 -20.77 -7.39 -3.09
N ARG A 283 -21.38 -6.34 -2.50
CA ARG A 283 -22.83 -6.08 -2.49
C ARG A 283 -23.31 -5.31 -3.71
N LEU A 284 -22.64 -4.23 -4.08
CA LEU A 284 -23.08 -3.30 -5.13
C LEU A 284 -22.41 -3.57 -6.49
N GLY A 285 -21.44 -4.47 -6.53
CA GLY A 285 -20.67 -4.79 -7.73
C GLY A 285 -19.38 -3.96 -7.84
N ARG A 286 -18.30 -4.64 -8.24
CA ARG A 286 -16.94 -4.06 -8.27
C ARG A 286 -16.79 -2.91 -9.26
N ARG A 287 -17.43 -3.01 -10.43
CA ARG A 287 -17.39 -1.96 -11.46
C ARG A 287 -17.95 -0.64 -10.95
N LEU A 288 -19.06 -0.67 -10.19
CA LEU A 288 -19.66 0.52 -9.59
C LEU A 288 -18.72 1.16 -8.56
N VAL A 289 -18.13 0.34 -7.68
CA VAL A 289 -17.18 0.84 -6.68
C VAL A 289 -15.96 1.49 -7.34
N ILE A 290 -15.41 0.87 -8.38
CA ILE A 290 -14.29 1.46 -9.16
C ILE A 290 -14.70 2.79 -9.76
N TRP A 291 -15.88 2.86 -10.38
CA TRP A 291 -16.40 4.07 -11.03
C TRP A 291 -16.60 5.22 -10.03
N VAL A 292 -17.32 4.95 -8.94
CA VAL A 292 -17.57 5.96 -7.88
C VAL A 292 -16.28 6.38 -7.20
N SER A 293 -15.36 5.44 -6.95
CA SER A 293 -14.11 5.73 -6.25
C SER A 293 -13.14 6.60 -7.07
N ILE A 294 -13.11 6.45 -8.38
CA ILE A 294 -12.15 7.21 -9.21
C ILE A 294 -12.84 8.42 -9.86
N LEU A 295 -13.95 8.23 -10.56
CA LEU A 295 -14.65 9.35 -11.20
C LEU A 295 -15.52 10.13 -10.21
N GLY A 296 -16.19 9.45 -9.30
CA GLY A 296 -17.07 10.10 -8.31
C GLY A 296 -16.31 10.98 -7.31
N VAL A 297 -15.00 10.79 -7.14
CA VAL A 297 -14.18 11.70 -6.31
C VAL A 297 -13.83 13.01 -7.03
N LEU A 298 -13.98 13.10 -8.36
CA LEU A 298 -13.55 14.22 -9.19
C LEU A 298 -14.07 15.59 -8.72
N PRO A 299 -15.38 15.79 -8.40
CA PRO A 299 -15.85 17.10 -7.95
C PRO A 299 -15.16 17.57 -6.66
N PHE A 300 -14.86 16.64 -5.74
CA PHE A 300 -14.17 16.96 -4.50
C PHE A 300 -12.69 17.30 -4.72
N THR A 301 -12.03 16.59 -5.65
CA THR A 301 -10.64 16.89 -5.98
C THR A 301 -10.50 18.22 -6.69
N LEU A 302 -11.41 18.58 -7.62
CA LEU A 302 -11.41 19.85 -8.32
C LEU A 302 -11.69 21.03 -7.36
N LEU A 303 -12.52 20.83 -6.34
CA LEU A 303 -12.86 21.87 -5.37
C LEU A 303 -11.72 22.14 -4.38
N LEU A 304 -10.95 21.12 -4.01
CA LEU A 304 -9.92 21.19 -2.94
C LEU A 304 -8.92 22.33 -3.11
N PRO A 305 -8.35 22.62 -4.30
CA PRO A 305 -7.41 23.72 -4.45
C PRO A 305 -8.01 25.14 -4.26
N HIS A 306 -9.34 25.27 -4.26
CA HIS A 306 -10.03 26.56 -4.31
C HIS A 306 -10.70 26.95 -2.99
N VAL A 307 -10.63 26.13 -1.95
CA VAL A 307 -11.36 26.34 -0.69
C VAL A 307 -10.43 26.69 0.47
N GLY A 308 -11.03 27.19 1.57
CA GLY A 308 -10.32 27.46 2.83
C GLY A 308 -10.03 26.19 3.64
N LEU A 309 -9.30 26.34 4.76
CA LEU A 309 -8.77 25.24 5.55
C LEU A 309 -9.84 24.22 6.01
N THR A 310 -10.92 24.67 6.63
CA THR A 310 -11.98 23.78 7.13
C THR A 310 -12.58 22.92 6.03
N ALA A 311 -12.90 23.52 4.88
CA ALA A 311 -13.42 22.79 3.73
C ALA A 311 -12.35 21.85 3.13
N THR A 312 -11.07 22.25 3.10
CA THR A 312 -9.97 21.38 2.67
C THR A 312 -9.88 20.13 3.54
N VAL A 313 -9.99 20.23 4.86
CA VAL A 313 -9.98 19.09 5.77
C VAL A 313 -11.17 18.15 5.52
N LEU A 314 -12.36 18.69 5.39
CA LEU A 314 -13.56 17.90 5.07
C LEU A 314 -13.44 17.18 3.72
N LEU A 315 -12.99 17.88 2.69
CA LEU A 315 -12.75 17.30 1.37
C LEU A 315 -11.66 16.23 1.42
N THR A 316 -10.60 16.44 2.19
CA THR A 316 -9.52 15.46 2.38
C THR A 316 -10.04 14.15 2.96
N VAL A 317 -10.94 14.20 3.95
CA VAL A 317 -11.59 12.99 4.51
C VAL A 317 -12.43 12.28 3.44
N ILE A 318 -13.26 13.02 2.70
CA ILE A 318 -14.10 12.45 1.64
C ILE A 318 -13.23 11.84 0.53
N ILE A 319 -12.22 12.57 0.06
CA ILE A 319 -11.31 12.12 -0.98
C ILE A 319 -10.57 10.87 -0.53
N GLY A 320 -9.96 10.87 0.67
CA GLY A 320 -9.23 9.73 1.21
C GLY A 320 -10.10 8.47 1.30
N PHE A 321 -11.31 8.60 1.84
CA PHE A 321 -12.27 7.51 1.97
C PHE A 321 -12.71 6.96 0.60
N VAL A 322 -13.17 7.85 -0.29
CA VAL A 322 -13.74 7.46 -1.59
C VAL A 322 -12.67 6.86 -2.49
N ILE A 323 -11.54 7.53 -2.69
CA ILE A 323 -10.50 7.07 -3.63
C ILE A 323 -9.88 5.74 -3.21
N SER A 324 -9.82 5.46 -1.90
CA SER A 324 -9.16 4.25 -1.39
C SER A 324 -10.03 3.01 -1.47
N SER A 325 -11.35 3.15 -1.56
CA SER A 325 -12.30 2.04 -1.66
C SER A 325 -12.16 1.23 -2.95
N ALA A 326 -11.60 1.81 -4.04
CA ALA A 326 -11.43 1.11 -5.32
C ALA A 326 -10.38 0.01 -5.28
N PHE A 327 -9.35 0.11 -4.45
CA PHE A 327 -8.19 -0.78 -4.58
C PHE A 327 -8.54 -2.27 -4.42
N PRO A 328 -9.24 -2.70 -3.36
CA PRO A 328 -9.66 -4.09 -3.24
C PRO A 328 -10.53 -4.55 -4.43
N ALA A 329 -11.43 -3.67 -4.90
CA ALA A 329 -12.31 -3.97 -6.03
C ALA A 329 -11.53 -4.14 -7.34
N ILE A 330 -10.53 -3.31 -7.61
CA ILE A 330 -9.66 -3.39 -8.80
C ILE A 330 -8.86 -4.70 -8.79
N VAL A 331 -8.25 -5.05 -7.65
CA VAL A 331 -7.46 -6.28 -7.53
C VAL A 331 -8.33 -7.51 -7.82
N VAL A 332 -9.48 -7.61 -7.16
CA VAL A 332 -10.38 -8.76 -7.35
C VAL A 332 -10.96 -8.79 -8.75
N TYR A 333 -11.33 -7.65 -9.33
CA TYR A 333 -11.81 -7.57 -10.70
C TYR A 333 -10.74 -8.07 -11.70
N GLY A 334 -9.48 -7.64 -11.54
CA GLY A 334 -8.37 -8.13 -12.36
C GLY A 334 -8.13 -9.64 -12.21
N GLN A 335 -8.26 -10.19 -11.00
CA GLN A 335 -8.19 -11.63 -10.75
C GLN A 335 -9.34 -12.40 -11.41
N GLU A 336 -10.54 -11.83 -11.48
CA GLU A 336 -11.69 -12.41 -12.20
C GLU A 336 -11.51 -12.39 -13.72
N LEU A 337 -10.80 -11.37 -14.25
CA LEU A 337 -10.46 -11.30 -15.68
C LEU A 337 -9.47 -12.39 -16.10
N MET A 338 -8.58 -12.83 -15.20
CA MET A 338 -7.52 -13.80 -15.48
C MET A 338 -7.56 -14.98 -14.50
N PRO A 339 -8.58 -15.86 -14.58
CA PRO A 339 -8.68 -17.04 -13.73
C PRO A 339 -7.41 -17.90 -13.83
N GLY A 340 -6.99 -18.48 -12.71
CA GLY A 340 -5.76 -19.29 -12.64
C GLY A 340 -4.45 -18.49 -12.52
N ARG A 341 -4.49 -17.14 -12.67
CA ARG A 341 -3.29 -16.26 -12.59
C ARG A 341 -3.37 -15.23 -11.46
N VAL A 342 -4.02 -15.59 -10.36
CA VAL A 342 -4.32 -14.69 -9.22
C VAL A 342 -3.06 -14.04 -8.66
N GLY A 343 -2.00 -14.83 -8.44
CA GLY A 343 -0.72 -14.33 -7.92
C GLY A 343 -0.02 -13.35 -8.88
N MET A 344 -0.05 -13.65 -10.18
CA MET A 344 0.53 -12.77 -11.20
C MET A 344 -0.20 -11.42 -11.28
N VAL A 345 -1.52 -11.42 -11.25
CA VAL A 345 -2.35 -10.20 -11.29
C VAL A 345 -2.11 -9.35 -10.04
N SER A 346 -2.10 -9.98 -8.87
CA SER A 346 -1.80 -9.28 -7.61
C SER A 346 -0.40 -8.69 -7.62
N GLY A 347 0.61 -9.47 -8.00
CA GLY A 347 2.00 -9.02 -8.07
C GLY A 347 2.19 -7.87 -9.07
N LEU A 348 1.51 -7.94 -10.23
CA LEU A 348 1.53 -6.87 -11.21
C LEU A 348 0.95 -5.57 -10.62
N PHE A 349 -0.22 -5.63 -9.99
CA PHE A 349 -0.86 -4.43 -9.45
C PHE A 349 -0.10 -3.85 -8.27
N PHE A 350 0.33 -4.66 -7.31
CA PHE A 350 1.10 -4.16 -6.17
C PHE A 350 2.46 -3.61 -6.59
N GLY A 351 3.21 -4.30 -7.45
CA GLY A 351 4.49 -3.80 -7.96
C GLY A 351 4.34 -2.52 -8.77
N PHE A 352 3.31 -2.43 -9.62
CA PHE A 352 3.01 -1.24 -10.42
C PHE A 352 2.66 -0.02 -9.53
N ILE A 353 1.88 -0.22 -8.47
CA ILE A 353 1.46 0.82 -7.54
C ILE A 353 2.66 1.52 -6.89
N PHE A 354 3.57 0.75 -6.31
CA PHE A 354 4.76 1.32 -5.66
C PHE A 354 5.66 2.02 -6.69
N GLY A 355 5.88 1.41 -7.86
CA GLY A 355 6.67 2.02 -8.92
C GLY A 355 6.10 3.35 -9.41
N ILE A 356 4.81 3.40 -9.72
CA ILE A 356 4.12 4.61 -10.16
C ILE A 356 4.07 5.67 -9.06
N GLY A 357 3.83 5.28 -7.81
CA GLY A 357 3.87 6.20 -6.67
C GLY A 357 5.22 6.91 -6.55
N GLY A 358 6.31 6.18 -6.70
CA GLY A 358 7.67 6.72 -6.67
C GLY A 358 7.97 7.65 -7.84
N ILE A 359 7.68 7.21 -9.08
CA ILE A 359 7.82 8.05 -10.28
C ILE A 359 6.95 9.31 -10.16
N GLY A 360 5.69 9.15 -9.71
CA GLY A 360 4.78 10.26 -9.46
C GLY A 360 5.35 11.26 -8.47
N ALA A 361 5.87 10.81 -7.33
CA ALA A 361 6.46 11.69 -6.33
C ALA A 361 7.67 12.48 -6.89
N ALA A 362 8.57 11.83 -7.64
CA ALA A 362 9.70 12.52 -8.26
C ALA A 362 9.26 13.57 -9.28
N ALA A 363 8.31 13.23 -10.16
CA ALA A 363 7.77 14.15 -11.18
C ALA A 363 7.02 15.34 -10.54
N LEU A 364 6.20 15.07 -9.52
CA LEU A 364 5.46 16.10 -8.80
C LEU A 364 6.39 17.02 -7.99
N GLY A 365 7.51 16.50 -7.48
CA GLY A 365 8.54 17.30 -6.82
C GLY A 365 9.22 18.28 -7.77
N ALA A 366 9.62 17.82 -8.95
CA ALA A 366 10.17 18.69 -9.98
C ALA A 366 9.14 19.76 -10.45
N LEU A 367 7.86 19.39 -10.54
CA LEU A 367 6.77 20.32 -10.86
C LEU A 367 6.58 21.35 -9.74
N ALA A 368 6.70 20.93 -8.47
CA ALA A 368 6.61 21.82 -7.31
C ALA A 368 7.75 22.85 -7.27
N ASP A 369 8.98 22.44 -7.60
CA ASP A 369 10.12 23.35 -7.71
C ASP A 369 9.93 24.38 -8.84
N TRP A 370 9.26 23.98 -9.94
CA TRP A 370 9.05 24.86 -11.09
C TRP A 370 7.87 25.84 -10.91
N LYS A 371 6.74 25.36 -10.39
CA LYS A 371 5.46 26.11 -10.36
C LYS A 371 4.86 26.30 -8.97
N GLY A 372 5.51 25.76 -7.94
CA GLY A 372 5.01 25.77 -6.57
C GLY A 372 4.09 24.59 -6.25
N ILE A 373 3.95 24.34 -4.95
CA ILE A 373 3.20 23.18 -4.44
C ILE A 373 1.70 23.29 -4.69
N SER A 374 1.15 24.49 -4.63
CA SER A 374 -0.28 24.75 -4.89
C SER A 374 -0.67 24.39 -6.32
N PHE A 375 0.23 24.61 -7.30
CA PHE A 375 0.03 24.22 -8.70
C PHE A 375 0.02 22.69 -8.87
N VAL A 376 0.84 21.97 -8.11
CA VAL A 376 0.83 20.50 -8.10
C VAL A 376 -0.54 19.95 -7.72
N PHE A 377 -1.15 20.48 -6.64
CA PHE A 377 -2.49 20.06 -6.22
C PHE A 377 -3.57 20.42 -7.23
N LEU A 378 -3.44 21.58 -7.90
CA LEU A 378 -4.34 21.99 -8.98
C LEU A 378 -4.29 20.99 -10.15
N ILE A 379 -3.10 20.65 -10.66
CA ILE A 379 -2.97 19.71 -11.78
C ILE A 379 -3.41 18.31 -11.38
N CYS A 380 -3.00 17.83 -10.20
CA CYS A 380 -3.42 16.51 -9.70
C CYS A 380 -4.94 16.39 -9.54
N SER A 381 -5.66 17.50 -9.28
CA SER A 381 -7.12 17.49 -9.10
C SER A 381 -7.88 16.99 -10.33
N PHE A 382 -7.29 17.06 -11.53
CA PHE A 382 -7.88 16.57 -12.79
C PHE A 382 -7.60 15.07 -13.04
N LEU A 383 -6.65 14.45 -12.36
CA LEU A 383 -6.30 13.04 -12.59
C LEU A 383 -7.50 12.08 -12.52
N PRO A 384 -8.45 12.24 -11.58
CA PRO A 384 -9.60 11.35 -11.49
C PRO A 384 -10.51 11.33 -12.72
N ILE A 385 -10.37 12.26 -13.66
CA ILE A 385 -11.13 12.28 -14.93
C ILE A 385 -10.90 11.01 -15.75
N ILE A 386 -9.72 10.39 -15.60
CA ILE A 386 -9.39 9.09 -16.21
C ILE A 386 -10.38 8.00 -15.76
N GLY A 387 -11.07 8.20 -14.65
CA GLY A 387 -12.16 7.35 -14.18
C GLY A 387 -13.28 7.11 -15.19
N VAL A 388 -13.44 7.98 -16.19
CA VAL A 388 -14.36 7.78 -17.35
C VAL A 388 -14.08 6.46 -18.05
N LEU A 389 -12.84 5.99 -18.09
CA LEU A 389 -12.47 4.72 -18.70
C LEU A 389 -13.16 3.50 -18.06
N THR A 390 -13.65 3.63 -16.82
CA THR A 390 -14.41 2.56 -16.15
C THR A 390 -15.69 2.18 -16.90
N ALA A 391 -16.26 3.12 -17.70
CA ALA A 391 -17.42 2.84 -18.55
C ALA A 391 -17.17 1.71 -19.55
N PHE A 392 -15.93 1.54 -19.99
CA PHE A 392 -15.51 0.53 -20.98
C PHE A 392 -15.09 -0.80 -20.34
N LEU A 393 -15.15 -0.95 -19.01
CA LEU A 393 -14.85 -2.22 -18.36
C LEU A 393 -15.99 -3.21 -18.64
N PRO A 394 -15.70 -4.43 -19.17
CA PRO A 394 -16.71 -5.45 -19.38
C PRO A 394 -17.25 -5.98 -18.05
N ASN A 395 -18.43 -6.60 -18.06
CA ASN A 395 -18.89 -7.35 -16.89
C ASN A 395 -18.36 -8.79 -16.98
N PRO A 396 -17.47 -9.23 -16.08
CA PRO A 396 -16.89 -10.57 -16.16
C PRO A 396 -17.88 -11.69 -15.82
N ARG A 397 -19.07 -11.34 -15.30
CA ARG A 397 -20.08 -12.27 -14.81
C ARG A 397 -21.29 -12.44 -15.74
N GLU A 398 -21.44 -11.58 -16.73
CA GLU A 398 -22.56 -11.69 -17.66
C GLU A 398 -22.19 -12.60 -18.84
N PRO A 399 -22.96 -13.70 -19.09
CA PRO A 399 -22.94 -14.33 -20.39
C PRO A 399 -23.39 -13.29 -21.42
N LYS A 400 -22.76 -13.23 -22.59
CA LYS A 400 -23.32 -12.49 -23.73
C LYS A 400 -24.71 -13.09 -24.00
N THR A 401 -25.77 -12.31 -23.77
CA THR A 401 -27.03 -12.52 -24.46
C THR A 401 -26.80 -12.08 -25.91
N ASP A 402 -26.60 -13.06 -26.82
CA ASP A 402 -26.67 -12.84 -28.25
C ASP A 402 -28.05 -12.42 -28.67
#